data_42703868529681afd61af3318650ac9b
#
_entry.id   42703868529681afd61af3318650ac9b
#
_cell.length_a   1.000
_cell.length_b   1.000
_cell.length_c   1.000
_cell.angle_alpha   90.00
_cell.angle_beta   90.00
_cell.angle_gamma   90.00
#
_symmetry.space_group_name_H-M   'P 1'
#
loop_
_entity.id
_entity.type
_entity.pdbx_description
1 polymer ?
#
loop_
_entity_poly.entity_id
_entity_poly.type
_entity_poly.pdbx_seq_one_letter_code
_entity_poly.pdbx_strand_id
1 'polypeptide(L)'
;AYPELAAQLESWRKGEVSEDVFSDDEMLAADAPKATRSCGGVVLNRIFAHMPNLFGGSADLGPSNNTELKTSGYFAPDCREGCNIHFGVRELAMACIANGVALYGGLRAYCATFFVFSDYVKPALRLSALMKLPVTYVLTHDSIGVGEDGPTHQPIEQLASLRATPNTYVFRPADQKETAYAYRAALKLNAPSVMALSRQNLPQLEDTCDKAMLGGYILREPKGTPDVILMASGSEVELMYKAADILSVPVSYTHLRAHET
;
A
#
# COMPACT_ATOMS: atom_id res chain seq x y z
N ALA A 1 0.72 -0.94 -38.38
CA ALA A 1 0.38 0.45 -38.63
C ALA A 1 0.91 1.35 -37.51
N TYR A 2 1.01 0.84 -36.29
CA TYR A 2 1.44 1.59 -35.09
C TYR A 2 2.46 0.78 -34.28
N PRO A 3 3.73 0.70 -34.70
CA PRO A 3 4.73 -0.18 -34.08
C PRO A 3 5.02 0.19 -32.62
N GLU A 4 5.03 1.46 -32.28
CA GLU A 4 5.27 1.94 -30.91
C GLU A 4 4.14 1.51 -29.96
N LEU A 5 2.87 1.66 -30.37
CA LEU A 5 1.72 1.22 -29.58
C LEU A 5 1.69 -0.31 -29.44
N ALA A 6 2.11 -1.04 -30.47
CA ALA A 6 2.22 -2.48 -30.39
C ALA A 6 3.28 -2.93 -29.38
N ALA A 7 4.46 -2.29 -29.40
CA ALA A 7 5.53 -2.54 -28.42
C ALA A 7 5.11 -2.20 -26.99
N GLN A 8 4.41 -1.07 -26.81
CA GLN A 8 3.87 -0.67 -25.51
C GLN A 8 2.85 -1.69 -24.98
N LEU A 9 1.91 -2.14 -25.83
CA LEU A 9 0.91 -3.15 -25.45
C LEU A 9 1.58 -4.46 -25.07
N GLU A 10 2.63 -4.86 -25.79
CA GLU A 10 3.40 -6.07 -25.49
C GLU A 10 4.11 -5.98 -24.14
N SER A 11 4.78 -4.84 -23.86
CA SER A 11 5.41 -4.55 -22.57
C SER A 11 4.38 -4.60 -21.42
N TRP A 12 3.24 -3.96 -21.60
CA TRP A 12 2.17 -3.99 -20.60
C TRP A 12 1.62 -5.40 -20.35
N ARG A 13 1.46 -6.21 -21.43
CA ARG A 13 1.01 -7.60 -21.30
C ARG A 13 2.02 -8.50 -20.59
N LYS A 14 3.33 -8.21 -20.73
CA LYS A 14 4.40 -8.89 -19.98
C LYS A 14 4.43 -8.46 -18.51
N GLY A 15 3.69 -7.41 -18.13
CA GLY A 15 3.68 -6.86 -16.78
C GLY A 15 4.97 -6.09 -16.44
N GLU A 16 5.68 -5.62 -17.45
CA GLU A 16 6.90 -4.82 -17.26
C GLU A 16 6.56 -3.51 -16.53
N VAL A 17 7.39 -3.15 -15.57
CA VAL A 17 7.27 -1.92 -14.78
C VAL A 17 8.37 -0.97 -15.24
N SER A 18 8.00 0.30 -15.50
CA SER A 18 8.98 1.31 -15.87
C SER A 18 10.02 1.50 -14.76
N GLU A 19 11.30 1.52 -15.12
CA GLU A 19 12.40 1.79 -14.19
C GLU A 19 12.31 3.20 -13.58
N ASP A 20 11.67 4.15 -14.27
CA ASP A 20 11.45 5.51 -13.78
C ASP A 20 10.65 5.55 -12.48
N VAL A 21 9.75 4.56 -12.26
CA VAL A 21 9.01 4.41 -10.99
C VAL A 21 9.98 4.16 -9.83
N PHE A 22 11.05 3.41 -10.06
CA PHE A 22 12.01 3.05 -9.01
C PHE A 22 13.04 4.14 -8.72
N SER A 23 13.24 5.06 -9.65
CA SER A 23 14.15 6.20 -9.54
C SER A 23 13.46 7.53 -9.19
N ASP A 24 12.13 7.54 -9.06
CA ASP A 24 11.36 8.76 -8.73
C ASP A 24 11.45 9.09 -7.22
N ASP A 25 12.43 9.90 -6.86
CA ASP A 25 12.69 10.29 -5.47
C ASP A 25 11.63 11.27 -4.91
N GLU A 26 10.81 11.91 -5.75
CA GLU A 26 9.68 12.72 -5.28
C GLU A 26 8.64 11.88 -4.53
N MET A 27 8.59 10.57 -4.77
CA MET A 27 7.78 9.65 -3.97
C MET A 27 8.22 9.57 -2.51
N LEU A 28 9.48 9.86 -2.22
CA LEU A 28 10.08 9.72 -0.89
C LEU A 28 9.95 11.00 -0.05
N ALA A 29 9.65 12.13 -0.67
CA ALA A 29 9.68 13.43 -0.03
C ALA A 29 8.45 13.67 0.86
N ALA A 30 8.70 14.00 2.13
CA ALA A 30 7.69 14.54 3.03
C ALA A 30 8.37 15.38 4.13
N ASP A 31 7.89 16.60 4.30
CA ASP A 31 8.48 17.59 5.21
C ASP A 31 7.73 17.72 6.55
N ALA A 32 6.61 17.02 6.70
CA ALA A 32 5.73 17.14 7.86
C ALA A 32 5.04 15.80 8.19
N PRO A 33 4.53 15.64 9.43
CA PRO A 33 3.70 14.49 9.78
C PRO A 33 2.52 14.35 8.83
N LYS A 34 2.30 13.11 8.32
CA LYS A 34 1.32 12.84 7.28
C LYS A 34 0.71 11.45 7.45
N ALA A 35 -0.59 11.33 7.21
CA ALA A 35 -1.25 10.04 7.19
C ALA A 35 -0.72 9.18 6.04
N THR A 36 -0.45 7.89 6.27
CA THR A 36 0.10 7.05 5.21
C THR A 36 -0.89 6.82 4.07
N ARG A 37 -2.22 6.98 4.28
CA ARG A 37 -3.19 7.04 3.17
C ARG A 37 -2.92 8.23 2.24
N SER A 38 -2.53 9.38 2.78
CA SER A 38 -2.19 10.57 1.98
C SER A 38 -0.83 10.41 1.30
N CYS A 39 0.11 9.73 1.97
CA CYS A 39 1.37 9.30 1.36
C CYS A 39 1.09 8.37 0.18
N GLY A 40 0.23 7.37 0.36
CA GLY A 40 -0.21 6.44 -0.68
C GLY A 40 -0.81 7.14 -1.89
N GLY A 41 -1.63 8.18 -1.67
CA GLY A 41 -2.19 8.99 -2.74
C GLY A 41 -1.14 9.73 -3.58
N VAL A 42 -0.09 10.27 -2.93
CA VAL A 42 1.05 10.87 -3.64
C VAL A 42 1.76 9.81 -4.47
N VAL A 43 2.13 8.69 -3.84
CA VAL A 43 2.86 7.60 -4.51
C VAL A 43 2.06 7.02 -5.68
N LEU A 44 0.75 6.77 -5.50
CA LEU A 44 -0.11 6.23 -6.56
C LEU A 44 -0.16 7.14 -7.79
N ASN A 45 -0.25 8.47 -7.58
CA ASN A 45 -0.26 9.44 -8.67
C ASN A 45 1.11 9.56 -9.35
N ARG A 46 2.22 9.41 -8.62
CA ARG A 46 3.56 9.35 -9.21
C ARG A 46 3.77 8.07 -10.02
N ILE A 47 3.30 6.91 -9.51
CA ILE A 47 3.28 5.67 -10.29
C ILE A 47 2.50 5.85 -11.58
N PHE A 48 1.31 6.46 -11.52
CA PHE A 48 0.49 6.68 -12.71
C PHE A 48 1.18 7.59 -13.75
N ALA A 49 1.96 8.57 -13.31
CA ALA A 49 2.72 9.42 -14.23
C ALA A 49 3.75 8.63 -15.06
N HIS A 50 4.31 7.55 -14.52
CA HIS A 50 5.27 6.67 -15.20
C HIS A 50 4.63 5.42 -15.80
N MET A 51 3.44 5.03 -15.32
CA MET A 51 2.72 3.82 -15.71
C MET A 51 1.26 4.14 -16.03
N PRO A 52 0.95 4.65 -17.23
CA PRO A 52 -0.41 5.07 -17.59
C PRO A 52 -1.39 3.89 -17.74
N ASN A 53 -0.92 2.65 -17.63
CA ASN A 53 -1.74 1.44 -17.55
C ASN A 53 -2.18 1.07 -16.12
N LEU A 54 -1.93 1.93 -15.13
CA LEU A 54 -2.50 1.79 -13.81
C LEU A 54 -4.00 2.09 -13.88
N PHE A 55 -4.84 1.21 -13.34
CA PHE A 55 -6.29 1.25 -13.52
C PHE A 55 -7.01 0.77 -12.27
N GLY A 56 -7.97 1.53 -11.76
CA GLY A 56 -8.70 1.12 -10.55
C GLY A 56 -9.50 2.24 -9.90
N GLY A 57 -9.78 2.08 -8.61
CA GLY A 57 -10.58 3.03 -7.84
C GLY A 57 -11.03 2.49 -6.50
N SER A 58 -12.00 3.14 -5.89
CA SER A 58 -12.51 2.80 -4.55
C SER A 58 -13.98 2.37 -4.57
N ALA A 59 -14.37 1.61 -3.54
CA ALA A 59 -15.77 1.29 -3.25
C ALA A 59 -16.46 2.50 -2.60
N ASP A 60 -16.71 3.54 -3.41
CA ASP A 60 -17.36 4.81 -3.06
C ASP A 60 -16.61 5.66 -1.99
N LEU A 61 -15.31 5.43 -1.83
CA LEU A 61 -14.47 6.06 -0.81
C LEU A 61 -13.20 6.75 -1.40
N GLY A 62 -13.21 7.10 -2.69
CA GLY A 62 -12.08 7.68 -3.40
C GLY A 62 -11.40 8.84 -2.66
N PRO A 63 -12.13 9.90 -2.30
CA PRO A 63 -11.56 11.04 -1.56
C PRO A 63 -10.99 10.65 -0.19
N SER A 64 -11.69 9.77 0.55
CA SER A 64 -11.26 9.33 1.89
C SER A 64 -10.04 8.42 1.84
N ASN A 65 -9.93 7.56 0.83
CA ASN A 65 -8.80 6.66 0.60
C ASN A 65 -7.61 7.37 -0.07
N ASN A 66 -7.81 8.55 -0.65
CA ASN A 66 -6.83 9.27 -1.48
C ASN A 66 -6.35 8.44 -2.67
N THR A 67 -7.24 7.75 -3.36
CA THR A 67 -6.89 6.80 -4.44
C THR A 67 -7.30 7.27 -5.83
N GLU A 68 -7.70 8.52 -5.99
CA GLU A 68 -8.01 9.08 -7.28
C GLU A 68 -6.71 9.43 -8.06
N LEU A 69 -6.66 9.00 -9.31
CA LEU A 69 -5.64 9.39 -10.28
C LEU A 69 -6.01 10.76 -10.82
N LYS A 70 -5.36 11.80 -10.31
CA LYS A 70 -5.75 13.21 -10.48
C LYS A 70 -5.67 13.69 -11.94
N THR A 71 -4.81 13.09 -12.74
CA THR A 71 -4.59 13.45 -14.15
C THR A 71 -5.39 12.58 -15.11
N SER A 72 -6.26 11.68 -14.59
CA SER A 72 -7.11 10.82 -15.39
C SER A 72 -8.59 11.07 -15.12
N GLY A 73 -9.43 10.90 -16.14
CA GLY A 73 -10.87 10.89 -16.00
C GLY A 73 -11.40 9.58 -15.40
N TYR A 74 -12.71 9.53 -15.20
CA TYR A 74 -13.40 8.31 -14.80
C TYR A 74 -13.77 7.48 -16.02
N PHE A 75 -13.53 6.17 -15.95
CA PHE A 75 -13.92 5.24 -16.99
C PHE A 75 -15.46 5.18 -17.10
N ALA A 76 -15.98 5.69 -18.20
CA ALA A 76 -17.42 5.83 -18.44
C ALA A 76 -17.74 5.63 -19.93
N PRO A 77 -19.01 5.52 -20.34
CA PRO A 77 -19.40 5.38 -21.75
C PRO A 77 -18.86 6.49 -22.66
N ASP A 78 -18.71 7.69 -22.13
CA ASP A 78 -18.23 8.91 -22.79
C ASP A 78 -16.75 9.24 -22.51
N CYS A 79 -16.08 8.45 -21.66
CA CYS A 79 -14.66 8.59 -21.32
C CYS A 79 -13.99 7.21 -21.17
N ARG A 80 -13.71 6.56 -22.30
CA ARG A 80 -13.14 5.20 -22.33
C ARG A 80 -11.64 5.16 -21.99
N GLU A 81 -10.96 6.29 -22.08
CA GLU A 81 -9.57 6.48 -21.70
C GLU A 81 -9.37 6.74 -20.21
N GLY A 82 -10.45 6.97 -19.46
CA GLY A 82 -10.39 7.18 -18.01
C GLY A 82 -9.87 5.95 -17.29
N CYS A 83 -8.98 6.17 -16.30
CA CYS A 83 -8.37 5.09 -15.51
C CYS A 83 -8.94 4.97 -14.10
N ASN A 84 -9.76 5.93 -13.66
CA ASN A 84 -10.49 5.83 -12.40
C ASN A 84 -11.82 5.09 -12.59
N ILE A 85 -12.14 4.18 -11.66
CA ILE A 85 -13.42 3.44 -11.67
C ILE A 85 -14.24 3.80 -10.44
N HIS A 86 -15.50 4.15 -10.65
CA HIS A 86 -16.51 4.22 -9.58
C HIS A 86 -17.13 2.83 -9.37
N PHE A 87 -16.63 2.08 -8.38
CA PHE A 87 -17.17 0.75 -8.07
C PHE A 87 -18.48 0.80 -7.28
N GLY A 88 -18.79 1.95 -6.62
CA GLY A 88 -19.87 2.05 -5.65
C GLY A 88 -19.57 1.21 -4.39
N VAL A 89 -20.52 1.10 -3.48
CA VAL A 89 -20.40 0.30 -2.24
C VAL A 89 -20.53 -1.19 -2.59
N ARG A 90 -19.48 -1.78 -3.18
CA ARG A 90 -19.49 -3.16 -3.72
C ARG A 90 -18.09 -3.79 -3.62
N GLU A 91 -17.55 -3.94 -2.43
CA GLU A 91 -16.17 -4.36 -2.18
C GLU A 91 -15.83 -5.71 -2.82
N LEU A 92 -16.72 -6.71 -2.70
CA LEU A 92 -16.54 -8.01 -3.32
C LEU A 92 -16.48 -7.90 -4.85
N ALA A 93 -17.44 -7.19 -5.45
CA ALA A 93 -17.49 -7.03 -6.91
C ALA A 93 -16.30 -6.22 -7.41
N MET A 94 -15.91 -5.15 -6.71
CA MET A 94 -14.72 -4.35 -6.98
C MET A 94 -13.46 -5.24 -7.04
N ALA A 95 -13.25 -6.05 -6.03
CA ALA A 95 -12.10 -6.94 -5.96
C ALA A 95 -12.13 -8.03 -7.05
N CYS A 96 -13.31 -8.59 -7.36
CA CYS A 96 -13.48 -9.54 -8.47
C CYS A 96 -13.19 -8.87 -9.82
N ILE A 97 -13.64 -7.63 -10.04
CA ILE A 97 -13.34 -6.87 -11.26
C ILE A 97 -11.84 -6.62 -11.39
N ALA A 98 -11.17 -6.19 -10.29
CA ALA A 98 -9.73 -6.01 -10.28
C ALA A 98 -8.97 -7.31 -10.63
N ASN A 99 -9.45 -8.46 -10.12
CA ASN A 99 -8.91 -9.77 -10.49
C ASN A 99 -9.10 -10.06 -11.98
N GLY A 100 -10.28 -9.76 -12.53
CA GLY A 100 -10.57 -9.95 -13.96
C GLY A 100 -9.68 -9.07 -14.84
N VAL A 101 -9.45 -7.81 -14.46
CA VAL A 101 -8.53 -6.90 -15.14
C VAL A 101 -7.10 -7.44 -15.13
N ALA A 102 -6.62 -7.91 -13.98
CA ALA A 102 -5.28 -8.49 -13.85
C ALA A 102 -5.13 -9.78 -14.67
N LEU A 103 -6.16 -10.64 -14.72
CA LEU A 103 -6.19 -11.87 -15.53
C LEU A 103 -6.17 -11.60 -17.02
N TYR A 104 -6.87 -10.57 -17.47
CA TYR A 104 -6.86 -10.19 -18.89
C TYR A 104 -5.48 -9.71 -19.33
N GLY A 105 -4.75 -9.04 -18.42
CA GLY A 105 -3.41 -8.53 -18.64
C GLY A 105 -3.38 -7.18 -19.37
N GLY A 106 -2.20 -6.53 -19.33
CA GLY A 106 -1.97 -5.23 -19.95
C GLY A 106 -2.26 -4.06 -19.02
N LEU A 107 -3.18 -4.18 -18.06
CA LEU A 107 -3.45 -3.17 -17.06
C LEU A 107 -2.93 -3.60 -15.69
N ARG A 108 -2.48 -2.63 -14.89
CA ARG A 108 -2.08 -2.82 -13.50
C ARG A 108 -3.26 -2.44 -12.61
N ALA A 109 -3.93 -3.43 -12.03
CA ALA A 109 -5.14 -3.22 -11.26
C ALA A 109 -4.85 -2.80 -9.81
N TYR A 110 -5.58 -1.79 -9.32
CA TYR A 110 -5.69 -1.50 -7.90
C TYR A 110 -7.17 -1.34 -7.50
N CYS A 111 -7.47 -1.60 -6.24
CA CYS A 111 -8.79 -1.32 -5.68
C CYS A 111 -8.68 -0.94 -4.21
N ALA A 112 -9.61 -0.13 -3.73
CA ALA A 112 -9.50 0.48 -2.42
C ALA A 112 -10.82 0.54 -1.64
N THR A 113 -10.70 0.38 -0.32
CA THR A 113 -11.78 0.59 0.65
C THR A 113 -11.17 0.85 2.03
N PHE A 114 -11.97 1.02 3.07
CA PHE A 114 -11.47 1.03 4.44
C PHE A 114 -11.02 -0.35 4.88
N PHE A 115 -10.04 -0.40 5.77
CA PHE A 115 -9.40 -1.64 6.18
C PHE A 115 -10.36 -2.65 6.82
N VAL A 116 -11.31 -2.17 7.63
CA VAL A 116 -12.37 -3.02 8.23
C VAL A 116 -13.19 -3.74 7.16
N PHE A 117 -13.44 -3.11 6.01
CA PHE A 117 -14.20 -3.71 4.91
C PHE A 117 -13.39 -4.72 4.08
N SER A 118 -12.14 -5.01 4.48
CA SER A 118 -11.41 -6.18 3.98
C SER A 118 -12.20 -7.47 4.20
N ASP A 119 -13.10 -7.52 5.18
CA ASP A 119 -14.00 -8.65 5.42
C ASP A 119 -14.86 -8.98 4.19
N TYR A 120 -15.28 -7.96 3.43
CA TYR A 120 -16.02 -8.14 2.17
C TYR A 120 -15.11 -8.39 0.96
N VAL A 121 -13.87 -7.92 0.99
CA VAL A 121 -12.86 -8.11 -0.07
C VAL A 121 -12.23 -9.49 0.00
N LYS A 122 -12.11 -10.07 1.19
CA LYS A 122 -11.30 -11.26 1.49
C LYS A 122 -11.56 -12.47 0.58
N PRO A 123 -12.80 -12.84 0.21
CA PRO A 123 -13.03 -13.96 -0.70
C PRO A 123 -12.36 -13.77 -2.06
N ALA A 124 -12.45 -12.56 -2.64
CA ALA A 124 -11.82 -12.23 -3.91
C ALA A 124 -10.30 -12.11 -3.79
N LEU A 125 -9.78 -11.53 -2.69
CA LEU A 125 -8.36 -11.45 -2.40
C LEU A 125 -7.74 -12.85 -2.28
N ARG A 126 -8.43 -13.79 -1.63
CA ARG A 126 -7.99 -15.19 -1.57
C ARG A 126 -7.87 -15.81 -2.96
N LEU A 127 -8.77 -15.50 -3.88
CA LEU A 127 -8.67 -15.93 -5.28
C LEU A 127 -7.50 -15.26 -6.01
N SER A 128 -7.25 -13.97 -5.78
CA SER A 128 -6.04 -13.29 -6.26
C SER A 128 -4.78 -14.02 -5.83
N ALA A 129 -4.70 -14.38 -4.55
CA ALA A 129 -3.55 -15.08 -3.97
C ALA A 129 -3.37 -16.48 -4.57
N LEU A 130 -4.45 -17.22 -4.76
CA LEU A 130 -4.45 -18.55 -5.38
C LEU A 130 -3.98 -18.50 -6.84
N MET A 131 -4.42 -17.48 -7.59
CA MET A 131 -4.10 -17.27 -9.00
C MET A 131 -2.80 -16.44 -9.21
N LYS A 132 -2.15 -15.98 -8.13
CA LYS A 132 -0.95 -15.14 -8.15
C LYS A 132 -1.12 -13.87 -8.99
N LEU A 133 -2.24 -13.17 -8.78
CA LEU A 133 -2.56 -11.96 -9.54
C LEU A 133 -1.92 -10.72 -8.88
N PRO A 134 -1.23 -9.86 -9.65
CA PRO A 134 -0.58 -8.66 -9.14
C PRO A 134 -1.57 -7.50 -8.94
N VAL A 135 -2.57 -7.70 -8.08
CA VAL A 135 -3.56 -6.69 -7.71
C VAL A 135 -3.09 -5.95 -6.45
N THR A 136 -3.14 -4.62 -6.47
CA THR A 136 -2.85 -3.79 -5.29
C THR A 136 -4.15 -3.42 -4.58
N TYR A 137 -4.31 -3.91 -3.35
CA TYR A 137 -5.43 -3.60 -2.47
C TYR A 137 -5.03 -2.46 -1.53
N VAL A 138 -5.59 -1.27 -1.71
CA VAL A 138 -5.31 -0.10 -0.87
C VAL A 138 -6.39 -0.03 0.22
N LEU A 139 -6.03 -0.46 1.42
CA LEU A 139 -6.93 -0.57 2.56
C LEU A 139 -6.54 0.48 3.61
N THR A 140 -7.32 1.55 3.71
CA THR A 140 -7.02 2.68 4.60
C THR A 140 -7.78 2.61 5.92
N HIS A 141 -7.44 3.48 6.89
CA HIS A 141 -8.04 3.44 8.23
C HIS A 141 -7.68 2.12 8.95
N ASP A 142 -6.38 1.84 9.03
CA ASP A 142 -5.78 0.55 9.36
C ASP A 142 -5.80 0.16 10.84
N SER A 143 -6.29 1.05 11.72
CA SER A 143 -6.23 0.86 13.18
C SER A 143 -7.44 1.50 13.87
N ILE A 144 -7.48 1.42 15.20
CA ILE A 144 -8.48 2.11 16.03
C ILE A 144 -8.36 3.63 15.97
N GLY A 145 -7.29 4.17 15.39
CA GLY A 145 -7.05 5.61 15.18
C GLY A 145 -7.85 6.22 14.03
N VAL A 146 -9.07 5.76 13.80
CA VAL A 146 -9.97 6.24 12.71
C VAL A 146 -10.77 7.49 13.07
N GLY A 147 -10.74 7.94 14.32
CA GLY A 147 -11.45 9.13 14.78
C GLY A 147 -12.92 8.84 15.10
N GLU A 148 -13.82 9.74 14.68
CA GLU A 148 -15.25 9.70 15.00
C GLU A 148 -16.07 8.62 14.27
N ASP A 149 -15.50 7.89 13.35
CA ASP A 149 -16.19 6.80 12.60
C ASP A 149 -16.69 5.67 13.52
N GLY A 150 -16.07 5.49 14.69
CA GLY A 150 -16.53 4.62 15.75
C GLY A 150 -16.25 3.12 15.52
N PRO A 151 -16.83 2.24 16.39
CA PRO A 151 -16.49 0.82 16.44
C PRO A 151 -16.78 0.04 15.15
N THR A 152 -17.75 0.47 14.35
CA THR A 152 -18.10 -0.17 13.08
C THR A 152 -17.01 -0.05 12.01
N HIS A 153 -16.06 0.86 12.20
CA HIS A 153 -14.97 1.15 11.27
C HIS A 153 -13.59 0.87 11.85
N GLN A 154 -13.50 0.41 13.10
CA GLN A 154 -12.24 0.11 13.79
C GLN A 154 -11.82 -1.34 13.53
N PRO A 155 -10.77 -1.58 12.71
CA PRO A 155 -10.26 -2.92 12.46
C PRO A 155 -9.52 -3.45 13.70
N ILE A 156 -9.68 -4.74 14.00
CA ILE A 156 -9.01 -5.45 15.10
C ILE A 156 -8.29 -6.68 14.55
N GLU A 157 -9.05 -7.66 14.01
CA GLU A 157 -8.54 -8.96 13.56
C GLU A 157 -8.11 -8.96 12.08
N GLN A 158 -8.45 -7.94 11.32
CA GLN A 158 -8.25 -7.91 9.87
C GLN A 158 -6.77 -8.05 9.48
N LEU A 159 -5.86 -7.39 10.22
CA LEU A 159 -4.43 -7.45 9.94
C LEU A 159 -3.89 -8.89 10.09
N ALA A 160 -4.21 -9.56 11.20
CA ALA A 160 -3.82 -10.94 11.44
C ALA A 160 -4.42 -11.90 10.40
N SER A 161 -5.69 -11.66 10.04
CA SER A 161 -6.42 -12.44 9.04
C SER A 161 -5.82 -12.33 7.65
N LEU A 162 -5.39 -11.15 7.24
CA LEU A 162 -4.74 -10.92 5.94
C LEU A 162 -3.33 -11.52 5.91
N ARG A 163 -2.55 -11.37 6.99
CA ARG A 163 -1.22 -12.00 7.16
C ARG A 163 -1.27 -13.51 7.14
N ALA A 164 -2.36 -14.12 7.65
CA ALA A 164 -2.57 -15.56 7.60
C ALA A 164 -2.98 -16.10 6.22
N THR A 165 -3.30 -15.24 5.26
CA THR A 165 -3.70 -15.64 3.90
C THR A 165 -2.46 -15.96 3.06
N PRO A 166 -2.26 -17.24 2.62
CA PRO A 166 -1.07 -17.61 1.84
C PRO A 166 -0.95 -16.81 0.54
N ASN A 167 0.28 -16.55 0.11
CA ASN A 167 0.61 -15.78 -1.10
C ASN A 167 0.04 -14.36 -1.12
N THR A 168 -0.23 -13.77 0.03
CA THR A 168 -0.65 -12.38 0.18
C THR A 168 0.47 -11.59 0.86
N TYR A 169 0.88 -10.47 0.28
CA TYR A 169 1.87 -9.58 0.87
C TYR A 169 1.16 -8.41 1.53
N VAL A 170 1.41 -8.21 2.83
CA VAL A 170 0.76 -7.15 3.60
C VAL A 170 1.79 -6.13 4.03
N PHE A 171 1.67 -4.90 3.54
CA PHE A 171 2.53 -3.77 3.85
C PHE A 171 1.79 -2.81 4.78
N ARG A 172 2.42 -2.43 5.88
CA ARG A 172 1.87 -1.47 6.83
C ARG A 172 2.93 -0.42 7.16
N PRO A 173 3.13 0.57 6.26
CA PRO A 173 4.21 1.54 6.35
C PRO A 173 4.02 2.54 7.48
N ALA A 174 5.14 3.01 8.06
CA ALA A 174 5.16 3.98 9.15
C ALA A 174 5.21 5.44 8.68
N ASP A 175 5.68 5.71 7.46
CA ASP A 175 5.85 7.06 6.93
C ASP A 175 5.79 7.13 5.39
N GLN A 176 6.15 8.27 4.81
CA GLN A 176 6.17 8.49 3.36
C GLN A 176 7.18 7.58 2.66
N LYS A 177 8.40 7.47 3.17
CA LYS A 177 9.46 6.67 2.55
C LYS A 177 9.08 5.19 2.52
N GLU A 178 8.65 4.64 3.66
CA GLU A 178 8.17 3.25 3.71
C GLU A 178 6.97 3.02 2.81
N THR A 179 6.04 3.99 2.72
CA THR A 179 4.90 3.91 1.80
C THR A 179 5.38 3.79 0.35
N ALA A 180 6.33 4.62 -0.08
CA ALA A 180 6.88 4.56 -1.43
C ALA A 180 7.59 3.22 -1.70
N TYR A 181 8.41 2.74 -0.77
CA TYR A 181 9.09 1.46 -0.89
C TYR A 181 8.12 0.26 -0.88
N ALA A 182 7.03 0.33 -0.11
CA ALA A 182 5.98 -0.69 -0.13
C ALA A 182 5.31 -0.81 -1.51
N TYR A 183 4.96 0.32 -2.13
CA TYR A 183 4.41 0.32 -3.50
C TYR A 183 5.44 -0.17 -4.52
N ARG A 184 6.71 0.26 -4.43
CA ARG A 184 7.79 -0.24 -5.29
C ARG A 184 7.98 -1.75 -5.15
N ALA A 185 7.93 -2.28 -3.94
CA ALA A 185 7.98 -3.73 -3.69
C ALA A 185 6.77 -4.45 -4.32
N ALA A 186 5.56 -3.93 -4.10
CA ALA A 186 4.32 -4.51 -4.64
C ALA A 186 4.33 -4.60 -6.17
N LEU A 187 4.89 -3.60 -6.85
CA LEU A 187 5.00 -3.59 -8.32
C LEU A 187 5.92 -4.71 -8.85
N LYS A 188 6.87 -5.19 -8.05
CA LYS A 188 7.78 -6.30 -8.42
C LYS A 188 7.18 -7.69 -8.15
N LEU A 189 6.06 -7.77 -7.44
CA LEU A 189 5.45 -9.04 -7.05
C LEU A 189 4.40 -9.51 -8.06
N ASN A 190 4.38 -10.82 -8.30
CA ASN A 190 3.30 -11.50 -9.03
C ASN A 190 2.34 -12.15 -8.01
N ALA A 191 1.79 -11.32 -7.13
CA ALA A 191 0.88 -11.73 -6.08
C ALA A 191 0.10 -10.51 -5.56
N PRO A 192 -1.06 -10.70 -4.90
CA PRO A 192 -1.79 -9.60 -4.33
C PRO A 192 -0.98 -8.93 -3.21
N SER A 193 -0.98 -7.61 -3.26
CA SER A 193 -0.32 -6.75 -2.28
C SER A 193 -1.35 -5.88 -1.57
N VAL A 194 -1.36 -5.92 -0.25
CA VAL A 194 -2.26 -5.13 0.61
C VAL A 194 -1.47 -3.97 1.21
N MET A 195 -1.93 -2.76 0.97
CA MET A 195 -1.43 -1.53 1.60
C MET A 195 -2.35 -1.17 2.77
N ALA A 196 -1.95 -1.50 4.00
CA ALA A 196 -2.66 -1.12 5.22
C ALA A 196 -2.20 0.28 5.64
N LEU A 197 -3.02 1.30 5.42
CA LEU A 197 -2.63 2.70 5.52
C LEU A 197 -3.40 3.45 6.61
N SER A 198 -2.72 4.27 7.38
CA SER A 198 -3.28 5.03 8.50
C SER A 198 -4.20 6.17 8.05
N ARG A 199 -5.22 6.49 8.89
CA ARG A 199 -5.99 7.73 8.79
C ARG A 199 -5.31 8.89 9.52
N GLN A 200 -4.77 8.62 10.71
CA GLN A 200 -4.05 9.60 11.52
C GLN A 200 -2.69 9.95 10.90
N ASN A 201 -2.24 11.17 11.15
CA ASN A 201 -0.91 11.60 10.75
C ASN A 201 0.15 10.88 11.57
N LEU A 202 1.20 10.44 10.91
CA LEU A 202 2.38 9.82 11.49
C LEU A 202 3.60 10.70 11.25
N PRO A 203 4.60 10.71 12.14
CA PRO A 203 5.84 11.45 11.92
C PRO A 203 6.60 10.86 10.73
N GLN A 204 7.47 11.67 10.13
CA GLN A 204 8.49 11.19 9.22
C GLN A 204 9.71 10.77 10.03
N LEU A 205 10.18 9.55 9.84
CA LEU A 205 11.30 8.98 10.57
C LEU A 205 12.59 9.13 9.75
N GLU A 206 13.68 9.55 10.37
CA GLU A 206 14.95 9.75 9.66
C GLU A 206 15.55 8.43 9.18
N ASP A 207 15.41 7.38 10.00
CA ASP A 207 16.08 6.09 9.81
C ASP A 207 15.35 5.16 8.80
N THR A 208 14.15 5.54 8.31
CA THR A 208 13.44 4.75 7.29
C THR A 208 14.17 4.80 5.95
N CYS A 209 14.29 3.64 5.31
CA CYS A 209 15.10 3.50 4.11
C CYS A 209 14.58 2.38 3.18
N ASP A 210 15.30 2.14 2.08
CA ASP A 210 15.00 1.14 1.06
C ASP A 210 14.96 -0.30 1.58
N LYS A 211 15.58 -0.60 2.73
CA LYS A 211 15.48 -1.90 3.39
C LYS A 211 14.04 -2.31 3.72
N ALA A 212 13.11 -1.34 3.76
CA ALA A 212 11.68 -1.60 3.86
C ALA A 212 11.16 -2.56 2.77
N MET A 213 11.80 -2.57 1.59
CA MET A 213 11.47 -3.51 0.51
C MET A 213 11.80 -4.97 0.82
N LEU A 214 12.62 -5.24 1.84
CA LEU A 214 13.00 -6.59 2.28
C LEU A 214 11.97 -7.20 3.24
N GLY A 215 10.94 -6.45 3.61
CA GLY A 215 9.93 -6.83 4.60
C GLY A 215 10.29 -6.30 5.98
N GLY A 216 10.93 -7.07 6.83
CA GLY A 216 11.41 -6.59 8.12
C GLY A 216 12.86 -6.14 8.08
N TYR A 217 13.19 -5.03 8.76
CA TYR A 217 14.55 -4.53 8.87
C TYR A 217 14.82 -3.85 10.22
N ILE A 218 16.08 -3.65 10.55
CA ILE A 218 16.47 -2.94 11.75
C ILE A 218 16.42 -1.44 11.46
N LEU A 219 15.49 -0.75 12.12
CA LEU A 219 15.32 0.69 11.97
C LEU A 219 16.38 1.46 12.78
N ARG A 220 16.74 0.95 13.99
CA ARG A 220 17.76 1.55 14.85
C ARG A 220 18.65 0.47 15.42
N GLU A 221 19.96 0.58 15.17
CA GLU A 221 20.97 -0.36 15.67
C GLU A 221 21.27 -0.15 17.16
N PRO A 222 21.48 -1.21 17.95
CA PRO A 222 21.92 -1.11 19.34
C PRO A 222 23.40 -0.71 19.42
N LYS A 223 23.82 -0.13 20.55
CA LYS A 223 25.23 0.15 20.85
C LYS A 223 26.02 -1.04 21.37
N GLY A 224 25.47 -2.25 21.34
CA GLY A 224 26.07 -3.48 21.84
C GLY A 224 25.12 -4.63 21.66
N THR A 225 25.23 -5.66 22.50
CA THR A 225 24.26 -6.77 22.50
C THR A 225 22.93 -6.24 23.07
N PRO A 226 21.81 -6.39 22.34
CA PRO A 226 20.53 -5.89 22.82
C PRO A 226 19.95 -6.78 23.93
N ASP A 227 19.43 -6.17 24.99
CA ASP A 227 18.69 -6.85 26.05
C ASP A 227 17.23 -7.11 25.65
N VAL A 228 16.66 -6.22 24.80
CA VAL A 228 15.26 -6.25 24.35
C VAL A 228 15.19 -5.92 22.87
N ILE A 229 14.26 -6.57 22.16
CA ILE A 229 13.89 -6.25 20.78
C ILE A 229 12.48 -5.67 20.77
N LEU A 230 12.32 -4.44 20.31
CA LEU A 230 11.03 -3.83 20.06
C LEU A 230 10.65 -4.03 18.59
N MET A 231 9.43 -4.50 18.31
CA MET A 231 8.94 -4.77 16.97
C MET A 231 7.62 -4.03 16.74
N ALA A 232 7.48 -3.35 15.62
CA ALA A 232 6.26 -2.65 15.24
C ALA A 232 6.13 -2.51 13.73
N SER A 233 4.93 -2.12 13.29
CA SER A 233 4.64 -1.72 11.91
C SER A 233 3.61 -0.59 11.90
N GLY A 234 3.61 0.25 10.87
CA GLY A 234 2.64 1.34 10.73
C GLY A 234 2.69 2.34 11.90
N SER A 235 1.54 2.69 12.43
CA SER A 235 1.41 3.69 13.50
C SER A 235 2.13 3.34 14.80
N GLU A 236 2.36 2.08 15.10
CA GLU A 236 3.03 1.65 16.33
C GLU A 236 4.55 1.83 16.27
N VAL A 237 5.14 2.08 15.09
CA VAL A 237 6.60 2.32 14.97
C VAL A 237 7.01 3.56 15.75
N GLU A 238 6.24 4.66 15.67
CA GLU A 238 6.50 5.87 16.48
C GLU A 238 6.49 5.56 17.98
N LEU A 239 5.53 4.74 18.44
CA LEU A 239 5.44 4.35 19.85
C LEU A 239 6.68 3.58 20.29
N MET A 240 7.12 2.60 19.49
CA MET A 240 8.33 1.82 19.79
C MET A 240 9.59 2.68 19.71
N TYR A 241 9.63 3.64 18.81
CA TYR A 241 10.74 4.58 18.69
C TYR A 241 10.91 5.42 19.96
N LYS A 242 9.79 5.97 20.49
CA LYS A 242 9.76 6.69 21.76
C LYS A 242 10.07 5.79 22.97
N ALA A 243 9.56 4.56 22.98
CA ALA A 243 9.85 3.60 24.03
C ALA A 243 11.35 3.24 24.07
N ALA A 244 11.99 3.10 22.92
CA ALA A 244 13.43 2.88 22.83
C ALA A 244 14.24 4.01 23.47
N ASP A 245 13.84 5.27 23.25
CA ASP A 245 14.49 6.43 23.89
C ASP A 245 14.37 6.40 25.41
N ILE A 246 13.20 6.07 25.95
CA ILE A 246 12.95 5.95 27.38
C ILE A 246 13.78 4.81 27.98
N LEU A 247 13.78 3.65 27.36
CA LEU A 247 14.51 2.47 27.84
C LEU A 247 16.03 2.64 27.73
N SER A 248 16.49 3.51 26.86
CA SER A 248 17.94 3.76 26.67
C SER A 248 18.62 4.47 27.83
N VAL A 249 17.86 5.09 28.73
CA VAL A 249 18.41 5.84 29.87
C VAL A 249 18.91 4.92 31.00
N PRO A 250 18.26 3.78 31.35
CA PRO A 250 18.79 2.84 32.35
C PRO A 250 19.34 1.51 31.79
N VAL A 251 19.12 1.16 30.53
CA VAL A 251 19.44 -0.15 29.94
C VAL A 251 20.06 0.00 28.56
N SER A 252 21.10 -0.78 28.25
CA SER A 252 21.69 -0.76 26.90
C SER A 252 20.91 -1.62 25.90
N TYR A 253 20.03 -0.98 25.22
CA TYR A 253 19.45 -1.14 23.91
C TYR A 253 18.67 -2.27 23.27
N THR A 254 17.79 -1.78 22.50
CA THR A 254 16.63 -2.22 21.72
C THR A 254 16.84 -2.24 20.22
N HIS A 255 16.36 -3.29 19.54
CA HIS A 255 16.15 -3.35 18.10
C HIS A 255 14.74 -2.89 17.74
N LEU A 256 14.61 -2.00 16.77
CA LEU A 256 13.33 -1.66 16.13
C LEU A 256 13.24 -2.37 14.78
N ARG A 257 12.18 -3.16 14.57
CA ARG A 257 11.82 -3.70 13.26
C ARG A 257 10.56 -3.01 12.76
N ALA A 258 10.62 -2.46 11.57
CA ALA A 258 9.48 -1.99 10.81
C ALA A 258 9.20 -3.00 9.70
N HIS A 259 7.96 -3.36 9.51
CA HIS A 259 7.41 -4.35 8.58
C HIS A 259 7.64 -5.83 8.91
N GLU A 260 6.51 -6.54 8.91
CA GLU A 260 6.46 -7.97 8.64
C GLU A 260 5.55 -8.22 7.43
N THR A 261 6.08 -8.91 6.47
CA THR A 261 5.31 -9.49 5.36
C THR A 261 4.89 -10.90 5.72
#